data_f655f2657fd0ed0f0771a215dd0d0a0b
#
_entry.id   f655f2657fd0ed0f0771a215dd0d0a0b
#
_cell.length_a   1.000
_cell.length_b   1.000
_cell.length_c   1.000
_cell.angle_alpha   90.00
_cell.angle_beta   90.00
_cell.angle_gamma   90.00
#
_symmetry.space_group_name_H-M   'P 1'
#
loop_
_entity.id
_entity.type
_entity.pdbx_description
1 polymer ?
#
loop_
_entity_poly.entity_id
_entity_poly.type
_entity_poly.pdbx_seq_one_letter_code
_entity_poly.pdbx_strand_id
1 'polypeptide(L)'
;DYIEFEEPFKARYIKLQNKEYMVSENFSVRDLRIFGKGQGSTPRAVNDFTVERDEADPCKARLCWEAVPDAQGYIVRYGIAGDKLYNNFQVMGENTLEIGSLNKGVAYYFTIDAYNENGITRTSRIKVCR
;
A
#
# COMPACT_ATOMS: atom_id res chain seq x y z
N ASP A 1 -6.87 7.04 13.90
CA ASP A 1 -6.71 6.23 15.11
C ASP A 1 -6.28 4.83 14.69
N TYR A 2 -5.35 4.25 15.43
CA TYR A 2 -4.89 2.88 15.29
C TYR A 2 -5.33 2.10 16.53
N ILE A 3 -5.99 0.96 16.31
CA ILE A 3 -6.44 0.08 17.38
C ILE A 3 -5.77 -1.27 17.14
N GLU A 4 -4.98 -1.73 18.10
CA GLU A 4 -4.38 -3.05 18.11
C GLU A 4 -4.96 -3.86 19.27
N PHE A 5 -5.34 -5.09 18.97
CA PHE A 5 -5.83 -6.02 20.00
C PHE A 5 -4.66 -6.83 20.54
N GLU A 6 -4.52 -6.88 21.85
CA GLU A 6 -3.46 -7.65 22.53
C GLU A 6 -3.52 -9.14 22.18
N GLU A 7 -4.72 -9.67 22.02
CA GLU A 7 -4.94 -11.04 21.57
C GLU A 7 -5.74 -11.08 20.27
N PRO A 8 -5.29 -11.84 19.25
CA PRO A 8 -6.03 -11.99 18.02
C PRO A 8 -7.33 -12.76 18.26
N PHE A 9 -8.43 -12.27 17.69
CA PHE A 9 -9.71 -12.97 17.72
C PHE A 9 -10.24 -13.22 16.31
N LYS A 10 -11.06 -14.26 16.17
CA LYS A 10 -11.70 -14.58 14.89
C LYS A 10 -12.98 -13.77 14.76
N ALA A 11 -13.07 -12.99 13.69
CA ALA A 11 -14.28 -12.26 13.35
C ALA A 11 -14.65 -12.48 11.86
N ARG A 12 -15.95 -12.58 11.60
CA ARG A 12 -16.48 -12.62 10.23
C ARG A 12 -16.94 -11.24 9.78
N TYR A 13 -17.35 -10.41 10.73
CA TYR A 13 -17.87 -9.06 10.45
C TYR A 13 -17.27 -8.08 11.47
N ILE A 14 -17.00 -6.88 11.01
CA ILE A 14 -16.58 -5.76 11.86
C ILE A 14 -17.60 -4.65 11.69
N LYS A 15 -18.09 -4.12 12.81
CA LYS A 15 -19.02 -3.00 12.85
C LYS A 15 -18.35 -1.80 13.52
N LEU A 16 -18.30 -0.68 12.81
CA LEU A 16 -17.95 0.61 13.39
C LEU A 16 -19.24 1.34 13.76
N GLN A 17 -19.30 1.81 14.98
CA GLN A 17 -20.45 2.56 15.46
C GLN A 17 -19.99 3.79 16.25
N ASN A 18 -20.45 4.96 15.84
CA ASN A 18 -20.31 6.15 16.66
C ASN A 18 -21.37 6.13 17.76
N LYS A 19 -20.95 6.24 19.01
CA LYS A 19 -21.84 6.25 20.18
C LYS A 19 -22.12 7.64 20.73
N GLU A 20 -21.28 8.62 20.41
CA GLU A 20 -21.40 9.97 20.92
C GLU A 20 -21.30 10.98 19.76
N TYR A 21 -22.35 11.79 19.61
CA TYR A 21 -22.43 12.84 18.61
C TYR A 21 -22.20 14.18 19.31
N MET A 22 -21.05 14.81 19.04
CA MET A 22 -20.78 16.11 19.64
C MET A 22 -21.33 17.29 18.82
N VAL A 23 -21.39 17.18 17.48
CA VAL A 23 -21.69 18.35 16.62
C VAL A 23 -22.54 18.00 15.40
N SER A 24 -22.61 16.76 14.95
CA SER A 24 -23.26 16.38 13.70
C SER A 24 -23.81 14.95 13.79
N GLU A 25 -24.98 14.73 13.24
CA GLU A 25 -25.58 13.39 13.09
C GLU A 25 -24.87 12.52 12.03
N ASN A 26 -23.96 13.12 11.26
CA ASN A 26 -23.26 12.43 10.19
C ASN A 26 -21.93 11.88 10.68
N PHE A 27 -21.78 10.58 10.56
CA PHE A 27 -20.53 9.85 10.78
C PHE A 27 -19.91 9.47 9.44
N SER A 28 -18.68 9.88 9.21
CA SER A 28 -17.95 9.52 8.00
C SER A 28 -16.60 8.88 8.32
N VAL A 29 -16.27 7.82 7.61
CA VAL A 29 -14.97 7.17 7.67
C VAL A 29 -14.32 7.34 6.31
N ARG A 30 -13.15 7.99 6.25
CA ARG A 30 -12.44 8.21 4.99
C ARG A 30 -11.61 7.02 4.55
N ASP A 31 -11.02 6.32 5.51
CA ASP A 31 -10.20 5.14 5.24
C ASP A 31 -10.32 4.19 6.44
N LEU A 32 -10.80 2.99 6.17
CA LEU A 32 -10.83 1.91 7.16
C LEU A 32 -9.95 0.78 6.68
N ARG A 33 -8.89 0.52 7.42
CA ARG A 33 -7.99 -0.61 7.16
C ARG A 33 -8.11 -1.62 8.29
N ILE A 34 -8.31 -2.87 7.92
CA ILE A 34 -8.41 -3.98 8.85
C ILE A 34 -7.28 -4.94 8.55
N PHE A 35 -6.46 -5.17 9.55
CA PHE A 35 -5.32 -6.09 9.44
C PHE A 35 -5.62 -7.35 10.24
N GLY A 36 -5.28 -8.49 9.68
CA GLY A 36 -5.46 -9.78 10.32
C GLY A 36 -4.56 -10.83 9.71
N LYS A 37 -4.55 -12.01 10.31
CA LYS A 37 -3.87 -13.18 9.76
C LYS A 37 -4.92 -14.18 9.32
N GLY A 38 -4.94 -14.48 8.01
CA GLY A 38 -5.68 -15.62 7.48
C GLY A 38 -5.00 -16.94 7.87
N GLN A 39 -5.66 -18.05 7.57
CA GLN A 39 -5.14 -19.39 7.82
C GLN A 39 -4.38 -19.97 6.61
N GLY A 40 -4.38 -19.26 5.49
CA GLY A 40 -3.69 -19.65 4.26
C GLY A 40 -2.30 -19.04 4.14
N SER A 41 -1.69 -19.25 2.97
CA SER A 41 -0.37 -18.70 2.66
C SER A 41 -0.45 -17.23 2.28
N THR A 42 0.53 -16.46 2.68
CA THR A 42 0.74 -15.11 2.13
C THR A 42 1.10 -15.19 0.64
N PRO A 43 0.88 -14.15 -0.15
CA PRO A 43 1.24 -14.16 -1.55
C PRO A 43 2.77 -14.24 -1.73
N ARG A 44 3.21 -14.63 -2.91
CA ARG A 44 4.64 -14.54 -3.25
C ARG A 44 5.08 -13.08 -3.32
N ALA A 45 6.36 -12.82 -3.11
CA ALA A 45 6.92 -11.49 -3.28
C ALA A 45 6.85 -11.06 -4.76
N VAL A 46 6.73 -9.75 -4.99
CA VAL A 46 6.93 -9.17 -6.31
C VAL A 46 8.41 -9.34 -6.69
N ASN A 47 8.69 -10.12 -7.74
CA ASN A 47 10.06 -10.47 -8.12
C ASN A 47 10.81 -9.29 -8.72
N ASP A 48 10.14 -8.55 -9.60
CA ASP A 48 10.70 -7.38 -10.26
C ASP A 48 9.61 -6.39 -10.63
N PHE A 49 10.01 -5.13 -10.82
CA PHE A 49 9.15 -4.04 -11.25
C PHE A 49 9.97 -2.99 -11.99
N THR A 50 9.34 -2.19 -12.83
CA THR A 50 9.95 -1.00 -13.43
C THR A 50 9.42 0.24 -12.76
N VAL A 51 10.23 1.28 -12.75
CA VAL A 51 9.83 2.63 -12.38
C VAL A 51 10.49 3.61 -13.33
N GLU A 52 9.68 4.42 -14.01
CA GLU A 52 10.13 5.35 -15.01
C GLU A 52 9.56 6.73 -14.71
N ARG A 53 10.43 7.74 -14.78
CA ARG A 53 10.03 9.15 -14.66
C ARG A 53 9.43 9.57 -15.98
N ASP A 54 8.36 10.35 -15.93
CA ASP A 54 7.80 10.96 -17.14
C ASP A 54 8.74 12.06 -17.64
N GLU A 55 9.13 11.98 -18.93
CA GLU A 55 10.06 12.94 -19.54
C GLU A 55 9.42 14.32 -19.70
N ALA A 56 8.11 14.36 -19.97
CA ALA A 56 7.37 15.61 -20.17
C ALA A 56 6.97 16.27 -18.83
N ASP A 57 6.67 15.46 -17.82
CA ASP A 57 6.31 15.91 -16.49
C ASP A 57 7.15 15.20 -15.40
N PRO A 58 8.31 15.78 -15.04
CA PRO A 58 9.18 15.17 -14.03
C PRO A 58 8.57 15.02 -12.62
N CYS A 59 7.38 15.52 -12.39
CA CYS A 59 6.65 15.28 -11.14
C CYS A 59 5.89 13.95 -11.17
N LYS A 60 5.86 13.24 -12.30
CA LYS A 60 5.20 11.96 -12.48
C LYS A 60 6.19 10.80 -12.59
N ALA A 61 5.79 9.66 -12.13
CA ALA A 61 6.47 8.39 -12.38
C ALA A 61 5.45 7.29 -12.58
N ARG A 62 5.76 6.37 -13.48
CA ARG A 62 4.97 5.17 -13.75
C ARG A 62 5.71 3.93 -13.26
N LEU A 63 4.99 3.11 -12.52
CA LEU A 63 5.44 1.81 -12.05
C LEU A 63 4.67 0.71 -12.76
N CYS A 64 5.37 -0.36 -13.13
CA CYS A 64 4.74 -1.58 -13.66
C CYS A 64 5.44 -2.79 -13.07
N TRP A 65 4.69 -3.84 -12.78
CA TRP A 65 5.20 -5.11 -12.24
C TRP A 65 4.43 -6.30 -12.82
N GLU A 66 4.99 -7.47 -12.67
CA GLU A 66 4.28 -8.70 -13.04
C GLU A 66 3.26 -9.06 -11.95
N ALA A 67 2.04 -9.37 -12.36
CA ALA A 67 0.99 -9.76 -11.42
C ALA A 67 1.38 -11.03 -10.65
N VAL A 68 1.20 -11.00 -9.35
CA VAL A 68 1.39 -12.17 -8.48
C VAL A 68 0.06 -12.90 -8.35
N PRO A 69 -0.06 -14.16 -8.79
CA PRO A 69 -1.36 -14.87 -8.88
C PRO A 69 -2.15 -14.93 -7.57
N ASP A 70 -1.44 -15.02 -6.44
CA ASP A 70 -2.06 -15.18 -5.11
C ASP A 70 -2.25 -13.83 -4.39
N ALA A 71 -1.93 -12.71 -5.04
CA ALA A 71 -2.10 -11.39 -4.47
C ALA A 71 -3.50 -10.81 -4.76
N GLN A 72 -4.14 -10.25 -3.76
CA GLN A 72 -5.35 -9.44 -3.91
C GLN A 72 -5.03 -7.99 -4.23
N GLY A 73 -3.81 -7.56 -3.91
CA GLY A 73 -3.34 -6.23 -4.20
C GLY A 73 -1.88 -6.01 -3.77
N TYR A 74 -1.46 -4.78 -3.89
CA TYR A 74 -0.08 -4.36 -3.68
C TYR A 74 -0.02 -3.09 -2.85
N ILE A 75 1.08 -2.93 -2.10
CA ILE A 75 1.41 -1.70 -1.39
C ILE A 75 2.71 -1.18 -1.99
N VAL A 76 2.61 -0.10 -2.76
CA VAL A 76 3.77 0.62 -3.27
C VAL A 76 4.23 1.59 -2.20
N ARG A 77 5.45 1.42 -1.69
CA ARG A 77 6.06 2.35 -0.74
C ARG A 77 7.16 3.13 -1.42
N TYR A 78 7.26 4.41 -1.12
CA TYR A 78 8.29 5.25 -1.71
C TYR A 78 8.73 6.39 -0.80
N GLY A 79 9.91 6.93 -1.09
CA GLY A 79 10.49 8.04 -0.34
C GLY A 79 11.80 8.50 -0.94
N ILE A 80 12.44 9.45 -0.29
CA ILE A 80 13.68 10.10 -0.77
C ILE A 80 14.96 9.37 -0.38
N ALA A 81 14.86 8.30 0.39
CA ALA A 81 15.97 7.41 0.72
C ALA A 81 15.48 5.98 0.88
N GLY A 82 16.35 4.99 0.66
CA GLY A 82 15.97 3.57 0.71
C GLY A 82 15.49 3.09 2.09
N ASP A 83 15.90 3.74 3.14
CA ASP A 83 15.48 3.52 4.54
C ASP A 83 14.34 4.46 4.98
N LYS A 84 13.85 5.35 4.10
CA LYS A 84 12.83 6.37 4.39
C LYS A 84 11.67 6.33 3.39
N LEU A 85 10.99 5.18 3.31
CA LEU A 85 9.85 4.94 2.43
C LEU A 85 8.54 5.28 3.16
N TYR A 86 8.33 6.54 3.48
CA TYR A 86 7.20 6.99 4.32
C TYR A 86 5.87 7.16 3.57
N ASN A 87 5.91 7.27 2.24
CA ASN A 87 4.71 7.37 1.43
C ASN A 87 4.27 5.99 0.96
N ASN A 88 2.96 5.78 0.82
CA ASN A 88 2.45 4.54 0.28
C ASN A 88 1.18 4.75 -0.55
N PHE A 89 1.01 3.87 -1.54
CA PHE A 89 -0.24 3.67 -2.28
C PHE A 89 -0.66 2.21 -2.20
N GLN A 90 -1.95 1.98 -2.01
CA GLN A 90 -2.55 0.67 -2.13
C GLN A 90 -3.16 0.53 -3.53
N VAL A 91 -2.77 -0.52 -4.25
CA VAL A 91 -3.25 -0.86 -5.60
C VAL A 91 -4.02 -2.17 -5.52
N MET A 92 -5.24 -2.19 -6.04
CA MET A 92 -6.10 -3.37 -6.03
C MET A 92 -6.48 -3.75 -7.46
N GLY A 93 -6.31 -5.02 -7.80
CA GLY A 93 -6.73 -5.56 -9.09
C GLY A 93 -5.92 -5.13 -10.31
N GLU A 94 -4.88 -4.32 -10.10
CA GLU A 94 -3.99 -3.83 -11.14
C GLU A 94 -2.52 -4.07 -10.78
N ASN A 95 -1.66 -4.03 -11.79
CA ASN A 95 -0.21 -4.20 -11.66
C ASN A 95 0.57 -3.01 -12.23
N THR A 96 -0.04 -1.85 -12.20
CA THR A 96 0.54 -0.57 -12.65
C THR A 96 0.06 0.55 -11.74
N LEU A 97 0.90 1.56 -11.56
CA LEU A 97 0.57 2.76 -10.78
C LEU A 97 1.24 3.98 -11.40
N GLU A 98 0.50 5.06 -11.54
CA GLU A 98 1.04 6.38 -11.85
C GLU A 98 1.00 7.26 -10.60
N ILE A 99 2.12 7.87 -10.26
CA ILE A 99 2.26 8.80 -9.13
C ILE A 99 2.55 10.17 -9.70
N GLY A 100 1.75 11.19 -9.37
CA GLY A 100 1.83 12.55 -9.88
C GLY A 100 2.29 13.60 -8.87
N SER A 101 2.96 13.20 -7.79
CA SER A 101 3.29 14.11 -6.68
C SER A 101 4.77 14.11 -6.27
N LEU A 102 5.65 13.80 -7.22
CA LEU A 102 7.09 13.78 -6.98
C LEU A 102 7.70 15.18 -7.16
N ASN A 103 8.76 15.46 -6.42
CA ASN A 103 9.52 16.71 -6.61
C ASN A 103 10.49 16.59 -7.77
N LYS A 104 10.55 17.62 -8.61
CA LYS A 104 11.49 17.69 -9.72
C LYS A 104 12.93 17.71 -9.19
N GLY A 105 13.81 16.93 -9.82
CA GLY A 105 15.23 16.87 -9.47
C GLY A 105 15.55 16.08 -8.20
N VAL A 106 14.56 15.48 -7.56
CA VAL A 106 14.77 14.63 -6.37
C VAL A 106 14.68 13.17 -6.79
N ALA A 107 15.67 12.37 -6.37
CA ALA A 107 15.63 10.92 -6.53
C ALA A 107 14.65 10.29 -5.55
N TYR A 108 13.82 9.38 -6.03
CA TYR A 108 12.89 8.62 -5.21
C TYR A 108 13.19 7.13 -5.27
N TYR A 109 13.03 6.49 -4.13
CA TYR A 109 13.21 5.06 -3.92
C TYR A 109 11.86 4.40 -3.79
N PHE A 110 11.67 3.26 -4.46
CA PHE A 110 10.41 2.55 -4.53
C PHE A 110 10.57 1.09 -4.16
N THR A 111 9.54 0.53 -3.51
CA THR A 111 9.39 -0.91 -3.27
C THR A 111 7.92 -1.29 -3.40
N ILE A 112 7.63 -2.56 -3.72
CA ILE A 112 6.27 -3.06 -3.91
C ILE A 112 6.08 -4.34 -3.11
N ASP A 113 5.20 -4.30 -2.12
CA ASP A 113 4.80 -5.45 -1.31
C ASP A 113 3.50 -6.04 -1.87
N ALA A 114 3.36 -7.34 -1.89
CA ALA A 114 2.11 -8.03 -2.26
C ALA A 114 1.32 -8.42 -1.01
N TYR A 115 -0.01 -8.37 -1.07
CA TYR A 115 -0.85 -8.81 0.04
C TYR A 115 -2.07 -9.62 -0.42
N ASN A 116 -2.57 -10.44 0.46
CA ASN A 116 -3.87 -11.11 0.39
C ASN A 116 -4.51 -11.16 1.80
N GLU A 117 -5.62 -11.87 1.95
CA GLU A 117 -6.29 -12.05 3.25
C GLU A 117 -5.44 -12.75 4.32
N ASN A 118 -4.36 -13.41 3.93
CA ASN A 118 -3.48 -14.15 4.85
C ASN A 118 -2.27 -13.33 5.32
N GLY A 119 -2.01 -12.19 4.68
CA GLY A 119 -0.97 -11.27 5.10
C GLY A 119 -0.24 -10.57 3.96
N ILE A 120 0.88 -9.96 4.32
CA ILE A 120 1.72 -9.15 3.42
C ILE A 120 3.08 -9.82 3.25
N THR A 121 3.51 -9.98 2.01
CA THR A 121 4.88 -10.38 1.68
C THR A 121 5.66 -9.18 1.18
N ARG A 122 6.68 -8.80 1.93
CA ARG A 122 7.57 -7.69 1.61
C ARG A 122 8.63 -8.11 0.61
N THR A 123 8.87 -7.26 -0.39
CA THR A 123 10.05 -7.42 -1.23
C THR A 123 11.25 -6.70 -0.62
N SER A 124 12.44 -7.27 -0.80
CA SER A 124 13.71 -6.61 -0.47
C SER A 124 14.23 -5.70 -1.59
N ARG A 125 13.58 -5.72 -2.76
CA ARG A 125 14.00 -4.90 -3.90
C ARG A 125 13.60 -3.45 -3.73
N ILE A 126 14.57 -2.57 -3.94
CA ILE A 126 14.38 -1.12 -4.00
C ILE A 126 14.90 -0.65 -5.35
N LYS A 127 14.07 0.10 -6.08
CA LYS A 127 14.48 0.76 -7.32
C LYS A 127 14.48 2.27 -7.14
N VAL A 128 15.39 2.93 -7.83
CA VAL A 128 15.59 4.38 -7.78
C VAL A 128 15.12 4.98 -9.09
N CYS A 129 14.33 6.02 -9.00
CA CYS A 129 13.90 6.85 -10.11
C CYS A 129 14.44 8.27 -9.93
N ARG A 130 15.16 8.79 -10.92
CA ARG A 130 15.80 10.11 -10.89
C ARG A 130 15.14 11.05 -11.88
#